data_6c7ae50aba97b955000816aa02715c7d
#
_entry.id   6c7ae50aba97b955000816aa02715c7d
#
_cell.length_a   1.000
_cell.length_b   1.000
_cell.length_c   1.000
_cell.angle_alpha   90.00
_cell.angle_beta   90.00
_cell.angle_gamma   90.00
#
_symmetry.space_group_name_H-M   'P 1'
#
loop_
_entity.id
_entity.type
_entity.pdbx_description
1 polymer ?
#
loop_
_entity_poly.entity_id
_entity_poly.type
_entity_poly.pdbx_seq_one_letter_code
_entity_poly.pdbx_strand_id
1 'polypeptide(L)'
;ADLNDDQQTLLKSRLTKEYRGSKVDENGTVVLSANRLAAMDKTAQYYISLYGDDPASKVTREHFAMKDNTLPSLEARKDLAKFFFWTAWTASAERPNTHATYTNNWPHEPLINNVPTPENVIWSIASVVFLIAGIGFVVWIWSFKRREDEKDPVAPEVDPLTKLQLTPSQKALGKYLFTVLALFFVQVNLGAIVAHYTVEGQEFYGLDISQYLPYSLVRTWHIQAALFWIAMAFLAGGLFLAPIINGGKDPKYQKLGV
;
A
#
# COMPACT_ATOMS: atom_id res chain seq x y z
N ALA A 1 23.57 23.04 -15.17
CA ALA A 1 23.56 24.26 -15.96
C ALA A 1 22.16 24.83 -15.91
N ASP A 2 22.02 26.04 -15.43
CA ASP A 2 20.73 26.70 -15.32
C ASP A 2 20.25 27.05 -16.73
N LEU A 3 19.15 26.43 -17.14
CA LEU A 3 18.50 26.71 -18.42
C LEU A 3 17.71 28.01 -18.29
N ASN A 4 17.77 28.85 -19.33
CA ASN A 4 16.89 30.01 -19.39
C ASN A 4 15.43 29.57 -19.68
N ASP A 5 14.46 30.48 -19.53
CA ASP A 5 13.03 30.18 -19.63
C ASP A 5 12.64 29.59 -21.00
N ASP A 6 13.23 30.06 -22.08
CA ASP A 6 13.00 29.54 -23.44
C ASP A 6 13.50 28.09 -23.56
N GLN A 7 14.69 27.82 -23.03
CA GLN A 7 15.28 26.48 -23.03
C GLN A 7 14.48 25.53 -22.19
N GLN A 8 13.98 25.97 -21.03
CA GLN A 8 13.08 25.16 -20.16
C GLN A 8 11.78 24.85 -20.87
N THR A 9 11.16 25.83 -21.52
CA THR A 9 9.92 25.67 -22.29
C THR A 9 10.10 24.68 -23.44
N LEU A 10 11.20 24.83 -24.21
CA LEU A 10 11.53 23.92 -25.30
C LEU A 10 11.78 22.50 -24.81
N LEU A 11 12.52 22.34 -23.69
CA LEU A 11 12.79 21.04 -23.09
C LEU A 11 11.48 20.39 -22.63
N LYS A 12 10.62 21.13 -21.93
CA LYS A 12 9.31 20.65 -21.48
C LYS A 12 8.44 20.18 -22.66
N SER A 13 8.38 20.97 -23.74
CA SER A 13 7.64 20.60 -24.95
C SER A 13 8.17 19.30 -25.58
N ARG A 14 9.47 19.14 -25.68
CA ARG A 14 10.12 17.93 -26.23
C ARG A 14 9.86 16.72 -25.34
N LEU A 15 10.01 16.86 -24.03
CA LEU A 15 9.74 15.79 -23.06
C LEU A 15 8.27 15.38 -23.10
N THR A 16 7.35 16.33 -23.08
CA THR A 16 5.92 16.07 -23.19
C THR A 16 5.60 15.25 -24.44
N LYS A 17 6.09 15.67 -25.61
CA LYS A 17 5.90 14.95 -26.88
C LYS A 17 6.47 13.54 -26.83
N GLU A 18 7.68 13.38 -26.29
CA GLU A 18 8.38 12.10 -26.20
C GLU A 18 7.69 11.11 -25.27
N TYR A 19 7.25 11.58 -24.09
CA TYR A 19 6.65 10.72 -23.07
C TYR A 19 5.17 10.44 -23.31
N ARG A 20 4.40 11.44 -23.73
CA ARG A 20 2.95 11.29 -23.91
C ARG A 20 2.57 10.80 -25.32
N GLY A 21 3.40 11.06 -26.31
CA GLY A 21 3.12 10.75 -27.70
C GLY A 21 3.29 9.30 -28.14
N SER A 22 3.82 8.44 -27.27
CA SER A 22 3.97 7.00 -27.58
C SER A 22 2.61 6.33 -27.68
N LYS A 23 2.29 5.75 -28.83
CA LYS A 23 1.00 5.12 -29.09
C LYS A 23 1.13 3.61 -29.25
N VAL A 24 0.11 2.90 -28.82
CA VAL A 24 -0.08 1.49 -29.13
C VAL A 24 -0.72 1.40 -30.52
N ASP A 25 -0.17 0.62 -31.41
CA ASP A 25 -0.74 0.36 -32.72
C ASP A 25 -1.94 -0.64 -32.66
N GLU A 26 -2.55 -0.90 -33.81
CA GLU A 26 -3.71 -1.81 -33.91
C GLU A 26 -3.39 -3.26 -33.52
N ASN A 27 -2.10 -3.63 -33.53
CA ASN A 27 -1.61 -4.96 -33.16
C ASN A 27 -1.20 -5.04 -31.68
N GLY A 28 -1.37 -3.97 -30.90
CA GLY A 28 -0.93 -3.92 -29.51
C GLY A 28 0.57 -3.67 -29.34
N THR A 29 1.26 -3.24 -30.41
CA THR A 29 2.70 -2.96 -30.39
C THR A 29 2.98 -1.50 -30.06
N VAL A 30 3.96 -1.24 -29.22
CA VAL A 30 4.41 0.11 -28.89
C VAL A 30 5.68 0.41 -29.67
N VAL A 31 5.65 1.46 -30.49
CA VAL A 31 6.84 1.97 -31.18
C VAL A 31 7.53 2.98 -30.27
N LEU A 32 8.73 2.67 -29.81
CA LEU A 32 9.55 3.56 -29.00
C LEU A 32 10.56 4.30 -29.88
N SER A 33 10.83 5.56 -29.56
CA SER A 33 11.91 6.30 -30.18
C SER A 33 13.28 5.75 -29.76
N ALA A 34 14.32 6.08 -30.51
CA ALA A 34 15.70 5.73 -30.15
C ALA A 34 16.10 6.26 -28.77
N ASN A 35 15.63 7.45 -28.40
CA ASN A 35 15.87 8.03 -27.08
C ASN A 35 15.19 7.21 -25.96
N ARG A 36 13.96 6.73 -26.19
CA ARG A 36 13.23 5.89 -25.23
C ARG A 36 13.87 4.51 -25.09
N LEU A 37 14.36 3.92 -26.18
CA LEU A 37 15.11 2.67 -26.14
C LEU A 37 16.43 2.83 -25.35
N ALA A 38 17.18 3.91 -25.60
CA ALA A 38 18.38 4.21 -24.83
C ALA A 38 18.08 4.45 -23.34
N ALA A 39 16.95 5.09 -23.01
CA ALA A 39 16.51 5.25 -21.63
C ALA A 39 16.12 3.92 -20.99
N MET A 40 15.48 3.01 -21.73
CA MET A 40 15.15 1.66 -21.28
C MET A 40 16.43 0.87 -20.92
N ASP A 41 17.44 0.92 -21.80
CA ASP A 41 18.72 0.24 -21.58
C ASP A 41 19.45 0.78 -20.34
N LYS A 42 19.49 2.11 -20.18
CA LYS A 42 20.10 2.74 -18.99
C LYS A 42 19.36 2.39 -17.71
N THR A 43 18.04 2.39 -17.75
CA THR A 43 17.20 1.98 -16.63
C THR A 43 17.47 0.51 -16.27
N ALA A 44 17.58 -0.36 -17.27
CA ALA A 44 17.91 -1.77 -17.07
C ALA A 44 19.29 -1.93 -16.43
N GLN A 45 20.32 -1.25 -16.94
CA GLN A 45 21.67 -1.28 -16.37
C GLN A 45 21.68 -0.83 -14.91
N TYR A 46 21.00 0.26 -14.59
CA TYR A 46 20.89 0.79 -13.23
C TYR A 46 20.28 -0.22 -12.27
N TYR A 47 19.12 -0.79 -12.60
CA TYR A 47 18.44 -1.73 -11.71
C TYR A 47 19.14 -3.09 -11.64
N ILE A 48 19.77 -3.56 -12.71
CA ILE A 48 20.59 -4.77 -12.70
C ILE A 48 21.78 -4.61 -11.75
N SER A 49 22.44 -3.45 -11.78
CA SER A 49 23.52 -3.10 -10.87
C SER A 49 23.02 -2.98 -9.41
N LEU A 50 21.93 -2.23 -9.20
CA LEU A 50 21.40 -1.95 -7.87
C LEU A 50 20.92 -3.21 -7.13
N TYR A 51 20.20 -4.11 -7.80
CA TYR A 51 19.66 -5.34 -7.20
C TYR A 51 20.65 -6.53 -7.27
N GLY A 52 21.82 -6.30 -7.83
CA GLY A 52 22.93 -7.24 -7.86
C GLY A 52 23.97 -7.00 -6.78
N ASP A 53 25.20 -7.32 -7.12
CA ASP A 53 26.39 -7.15 -6.30
C ASP A 53 27.44 -6.21 -6.94
N ASP A 54 27.02 -5.44 -7.96
CA ASP A 54 27.92 -4.52 -8.66
C ASP A 54 28.50 -3.49 -7.68
N PRO A 55 29.84 -3.38 -7.59
CA PRO A 55 30.51 -2.41 -6.73
C PRO A 55 30.09 -0.94 -6.99
N ALA A 56 29.71 -0.61 -8.23
CA ALA A 56 29.27 0.75 -8.59
C ALA A 56 28.01 1.19 -7.84
N SER A 57 27.15 0.25 -7.47
CA SER A 57 25.92 0.54 -6.72
C SER A 57 26.04 0.24 -5.21
N LYS A 58 27.22 -0.12 -4.71
CA LYS A 58 27.41 -0.53 -3.32
C LYS A 58 27.01 0.58 -2.34
N VAL A 59 27.49 1.79 -2.53
CA VAL A 59 27.19 2.94 -1.67
C VAL A 59 25.68 3.21 -1.62
N THR A 60 25.00 3.13 -2.78
CA THR A 60 23.55 3.32 -2.86
C THR A 60 22.81 2.20 -2.11
N ARG A 61 23.24 0.95 -2.24
CA ARG A 61 22.66 -0.18 -1.50
C ARG A 61 22.81 0.00 0.01
N GLU A 62 24.03 0.32 0.45
CA GLU A 62 24.31 0.56 1.87
C GLU A 62 23.47 1.69 2.43
N HIS A 63 23.38 2.81 1.71
CA HIS A 63 22.55 3.95 2.10
C HIS A 63 21.09 3.57 2.34
N PHE A 64 20.49 2.77 1.46
CA PHE A 64 19.10 2.32 1.58
C PHE A 64 18.94 0.96 2.29
N ALA A 65 19.92 0.52 3.04
CA ALA A 65 19.89 -0.74 3.80
C ALA A 65 19.56 -1.97 2.94
N MET A 66 19.98 -1.97 1.68
CA MET A 66 19.82 -3.09 0.75
C MET A 66 21.01 -4.02 0.83
N LYS A 67 20.76 -5.34 0.82
CA LYS A 67 21.83 -6.35 0.71
C LYS A 67 22.27 -6.51 -0.74
N ASP A 68 23.54 -6.94 -0.89
CA ASP A 68 24.03 -7.42 -2.18
C ASP A 68 23.19 -8.60 -2.66
N ASN A 69 23.01 -8.69 -3.97
CA ASN A 69 22.22 -9.75 -4.60
C ASN A 69 20.80 -9.91 -4.04
N THR A 70 20.12 -8.78 -3.76
CA THR A 70 18.70 -8.79 -3.34
C THR A 70 17.84 -9.59 -4.32
N LEU A 71 18.14 -9.53 -5.63
CA LEU A 71 17.66 -10.45 -6.65
C LEU A 71 18.84 -11.21 -7.26
N PRO A 72 19.07 -12.46 -6.88
CA PRO A 72 20.26 -13.22 -7.36
C PRO A 72 20.24 -13.51 -8.85
N SER A 73 19.07 -13.74 -9.44
CA SER A 73 18.94 -14.06 -10.86
C SER A 73 19.07 -12.80 -11.74
N LEU A 74 19.99 -12.83 -12.70
CA LEU A 74 20.13 -11.77 -13.70
C LEU A 74 18.84 -11.60 -14.53
N GLU A 75 18.15 -12.69 -14.83
CA GLU A 75 16.89 -12.65 -15.57
C GLU A 75 15.80 -11.92 -14.77
N ALA A 76 15.63 -12.25 -13.48
CA ALA A 76 14.69 -11.56 -12.59
C ALA A 76 15.01 -10.07 -12.48
N ARG A 77 16.29 -9.65 -12.46
CA ARG A 77 16.68 -8.24 -12.46
C ARG A 77 16.29 -7.55 -13.77
N LYS A 78 16.47 -8.21 -14.91
CA LYS A 78 16.05 -7.69 -16.22
C LYS A 78 14.54 -7.54 -16.30
N ASP A 79 13.79 -8.51 -15.80
CA ASP A 79 12.32 -8.45 -15.81
C ASP A 79 11.79 -7.38 -14.87
N LEU A 80 12.40 -7.22 -13.70
CA LEU A 80 12.07 -6.11 -12.80
C LEU A 80 12.35 -4.74 -13.44
N ALA A 81 13.47 -4.59 -14.14
CA ALA A 81 13.79 -3.35 -14.86
C ALA A 81 12.80 -3.06 -15.99
N LYS A 82 12.38 -4.07 -16.74
CA LYS A 82 11.29 -3.95 -17.74
C LYS A 82 9.99 -3.54 -17.08
N PHE A 83 9.63 -4.14 -15.95
CA PHE A 83 8.43 -3.78 -15.19
C PHE A 83 8.44 -2.30 -14.79
N PHE A 84 9.53 -1.79 -14.25
CA PHE A 84 9.65 -0.37 -13.90
C PHE A 84 9.54 0.55 -15.11
N PHE A 85 10.20 0.18 -16.21
CA PHE A 85 10.12 0.96 -17.44
C PHE A 85 8.68 1.02 -17.98
N TRP A 86 8.01 -0.11 -18.11
CA TRP A 86 6.64 -0.17 -18.62
C TRP A 86 5.62 0.45 -17.68
N THR A 87 5.84 0.37 -16.38
CA THR A 87 5.01 1.09 -15.38
C THR A 87 5.13 2.61 -15.57
N ALA A 88 6.35 3.12 -15.73
CA ALA A 88 6.56 4.54 -16.03
C ALA A 88 5.97 4.94 -17.39
N TRP A 89 6.06 4.07 -18.38
CA TRP A 89 5.45 4.29 -19.70
C TRP A 89 3.93 4.40 -19.58
N THR A 90 3.25 3.49 -18.91
CA THR A 90 1.78 3.52 -18.72
C THR A 90 1.31 4.75 -17.95
N ALA A 91 2.14 5.25 -17.03
CA ALA A 91 1.85 6.46 -16.27
C ALA A 91 2.03 7.76 -17.09
N SER A 92 2.75 7.71 -18.20
CA SER A 92 3.08 8.88 -19.02
C SER A 92 2.46 8.90 -20.41
N ALA A 93 2.22 7.73 -21.03
CA ALA A 93 1.67 7.63 -22.37
C ALA A 93 0.15 7.84 -22.41
N GLU A 94 -0.32 8.64 -23.37
CA GLU A 94 -1.76 8.86 -23.58
C GLU A 94 -2.43 7.64 -24.20
N ARG A 95 -3.61 7.34 -23.73
CA ARG A 95 -4.50 6.36 -24.37
C ARG A 95 -4.97 6.88 -25.73
N PRO A 96 -5.25 5.98 -26.69
CA PRO A 96 -5.81 6.40 -27.97
C PRO A 96 -7.06 7.28 -27.80
N ASN A 97 -7.14 8.35 -28.57
CA ASN A 97 -8.28 9.27 -28.63
C ASN A 97 -8.61 10.00 -27.29
N THR A 98 -7.70 10.04 -26.34
CA THR A 98 -7.88 10.80 -25.09
C THR A 98 -6.62 11.57 -24.73
N HIS A 99 -6.74 12.55 -23.83
CA HIS A 99 -5.60 13.23 -23.21
C HIS A 99 -5.25 12.62 -21.83
N ALA A 100 -5.83 11.47 -21.51
CA ALA A 100 -5.55 10.75 -20.27
C ALA A 100 -4.55 9.62 -20.52
N THR A 101 -3.60 9.45 -19.61
CA THR A 101 -2.68 8.32 -19.61
C THR A 101 -3.39 7.02 -19.20
N TYR A 102 -2.71 5.87 -19.31
CA TYR A 102 -3.26 4.59 -18.87
C TYR A 102 -3.53 4.54 -17.36
N THR A 103 -2.94 5.45 -16.59
CA THR A 103 -3.17 5.63 -15.15
C THR A 103 -3.98 6.90 -14.81
N ASN A 104 -4.73 7.44 -15.78
CA ASN A 104 -5.54 8.66 -15.63
C ASN A 104 -4.74 9.89 -15.17
N ASN A 105 -3.56 10.12 -15.78
CA ASN A 105 -2.63 11.20 -15.49
C ASN A 105 -2.10 11.17 -14.03
N TRP A 106 -1.97 9.98 -13.47
CA TRP A 106 -1.37 9.78 -12.17
C TRP A 106 -0.06 8.96 -12.31
N PRO A 107 1.03 9.29 -11.60
CA PRO A 107 1.18 10.39 -10.64
C PRO A 107 1.21 11.77 -11.31
N HIS A 108 0.92 12.83 -10.53
CA HIS A 108 1.04 14.21 -10.99
C HIS A 108 2.49 14.56 -11.32
N GLU A 109 2.77 14.85 -12.61
CA GLU A 109 4.09 15.23 -13.09
C GLU A 109 3.97 16.39 -14.09
N PRO A 110 4.06 17.64 -13.61
CA PRO A 110 3.86 18.82 -14.46
C PRO A 110 4.94 19.01 -15.54
N LEU A 111 6.13 18.40 -15.38
CA LEU A 111 7.20 18.50 -16.37
C LEU A 111 6.78 17.95 -17.74
N ILE A 112 6.00 16.88 -17.74
CA ILE A 112 5.46 16.24 -18.96
C ILE A 112 3.96 16.49 -19.12
N ASN A 113 3.42 17.50 -18.45
CA ASN A 113 1.99 17.82 -18.45
C ASN A 113 1.08 16.66 -18.01
N ASN A 114 1.56 15.81 -17.10
CA ASN A 114 0.78 14.70 -16.54
C ASN A 114 -0.03 15.20 -15.32
N VAL A 115 -1.12 15.90 -15.62
CA VAL A 115 -1.98 16.52 -14.61
C VAL A 115 -3.34 15.80 -14.60
N PRO A 116 -3.84 15.33 -13.44
CA PRO A 116 -5.17 14.75 -13.34
C PRO A 116 -6.24 15.67 -13.91
N THR A 117 -7.13 15.13 -14.73
CA THR A 117 -8.20 15.92 -15.33
C THR A 117 -9.27 16.26 -14.30
N PRO A 118 -10.01 17.39 -14.45
CA PRO A 118 -11.11 17.73 -13.58
C PRO A 118 -12.16 16.61 -13.47
N GLU A 119 -12.42 15.91 -14.57
CA GLU A 119 -13.36 14.78 -14.60
C GLU A 119 -12.92 13.64 -13.69
N ASN A 120 -11.62 13.30 -13.70
CA ASN A 120 -11.08 12.25 -12.82
C ASN A 120 -11.22 12.63 -11.34
N VAL A 121 -10.99 13.91 -11.00
CA VAL A 121 -11.16 14.41 -9.64
C VAL A 121 -12.63 14.36 -9.24
N ILE A 122 -13.54 14.86 -10.09
CA ILE A 122 -14.99 14.86 -9.82
C ILE A 122 -15.49 13.42 -9.63
N TRP A 123 -15.14 12.48 -10.53
CA TRP A 123 -15.59 11.10 -10.40
C TRP A 123 -14.99 10.39 -9.19
N SER A 124 -13.75 10.72 -8.78
CA SER A 124 -13.16 10.19 -7.55
C SER A 124 -13.93 10.66 -6.32
N ILE A 125 -14.27 11.95 -6.24
CA ILE A 125 -15.08 12.50 -5.16
C ILE A 125 -16.49 11.89 -5.19
N ALA A 126 -17.14 11.85 -6.35
CA ALA A 126 -18.47 11.28 -6.52
C ALA A 126 -18.53 9.83 -6.08
N SER A 127 -17.52 9.00 -6.40
CA SER A 127 -17.47 7.60 -6.00
C SER A 127 -17.45 7.42 -4.48
N VAL A 128 -16.72 8.28 -3.76
CA VAL A 128 -16.69 8.27 -2.28
C VAL A 128 -18.05 8.71 -1.72
N VAL A 129 -18.66 9.74 -2.28
CA VAL A 129 -20.00 10.21 -1.86
C VAL A 129 -21.04 9.10 -2.09
N PHE A 130 -21.04 8.45 -3.26
CA PHE A 130 -21.96 7.35 -3.56
C PHE A 130 -21.72 6.13 -2.67
N LEU A 131 -20.47 5.83 -2.29
CA LEU A 131 -20.17 4.76 -1.35
C LEU A 131 -20.79 5.05 0.02
N ILE A 132 -20.56 6.25 0.55
CA ILE A 132 -21.12 6.68 1.86
C ILE A 132 -22.65 6.70 1.81
N ALA A 133 -23.22 7.28 0.75
CA ALA A 133 -24.67 7.32 0.54
C ALA A 133 -25.26 5.91 0.41
N GLY A 134 -24.61 5.01 -0.31
CA GLY A 134 -25.01 3.59 -0.47
C GLY A 134 -25.01 2.84 0.87
N ILE A 135 -23.96 3.01 1.67
CA ILE A 135 -23.89 2.42 3.03
C ILE A 135 -25.04 3.00 3.89
N GLY A 136 -25.21 4.33 3.90
CA GLY A 136 -26.29 4.97 4.64
C GLY A 136 -27.68 4.49 4.20
N PHE A 137 -27.88 4.30 2.90
CA PHE A 137 -29.13 3.75 2.35
C PHE A 137 -29.41 2.31 2.79
N VAL A 138 -28.39 1.45 2.78
CA VAL A 138 -28.52 0.07 3.28
C VAL A 138 -28.87 0.04 4.76
N VAL A 139 -28.19 0.83 5.57
CA VAL A 139 -28.47 0.98 7.02
C VAL A 139 -29.88 1.49 7.25
N TRP A 140 -30.32 2.49 6.44
CA TRP A 140 -31.67 3.03 6.52
C TRP A 140 -32.75 1.99 6.17
N ILE A 141 -32.59 1.24 5.06
CA ILE A 141 -33.54 0.16 4.70
C ILE A 141 -33.57 -0.92 5.78
N TRP A 142 -32.41 -1.32 6.31
CA TRP A 142 -32.33 -2.31 7.38
C TRP A 142 -33.07 -1.83 8.63
N SER A 143 -32.83 -0.59 9.04
CA SER A 143 -33.48 0.02 10.19
C SER A 143 -35.00 0.17 10.00
N PHE A 144 -35.44 0.50 8.77
CA PHE A 144 -36.86 0.61 8.43
C PHE A 144 -37.57 -0.75 8.51
N LYS A 145 -37.00 -1.80 7.86
CA LYS A 145 -37.56 -3.16 7.89
C LYS A 145 -37.59 -3.75 9.30
N ARG A 146 -36.56 -3.47 10.12
CA ARG A 146 -36.50 -3.94 11.49
C ARG A 146 -37.62 -3.37 12.37
N ARG A 147 -38.06 -2.14 12.11
CA ARG A 147 -39.16 -1.49 12.86
C ARG A 147 -40.53 -2.12 12.64
N GLU A 148 -40.76 -2.76 11.51
CA GLU A 148 -42.03 -3.43 11.21
C GLU A 148 -42.21 -4.74 11.99
N ASP A 149 -41.12 -5.45 12.27
CA ASP A 149 -41.14 -6.80 12.82
C ASP A 149 -40.76 -6.92 14.30
N GLU A 150 -40.10 -5.92 14.90
CA GLU A 150 -39.63 -5.96 16.28
C GLU A 150 -40.16 -4.80 17.11
N LYS A 151 -40.70 -5.09 18.28
CA LYS A 151 -40.90 -4.09 19.36
C LYS A 151 -39.51 -3.56 19.74
N ASP A 152 -39.38 -2.24 19.77
CA ASP A 152 -38.11 -1.62 20.21
C ASP A 152 -37.67 -2.25 21.53
N PRO A 153 -36.48 -2.86 21.62
CA PRO A 153 -36.01 -3.39 22.89
C PRO A 153 -35.88 -2.24 23.87
N VAL A 154 -36.53 -2.36 25.02
CA VAL A 154 -36.38 -1.39 26.08
C VAL A 154 -34.91 -1.39 26.49
N ALA A 155 -34.25 -0.25 26.36
CA ALA A 155 -32.86 -0.11 26.80
C ALA A 155 -32.79 -0.44 28.30
N PRO A 156 -31.92 -1.37 28.72
CA PRO A 156 -31.77 -1.71 30.13
C PRO A 156 -31.32 -0.45 30.90
N GLU A 157 -31.90 -0.24 32.10
CA GLU A 157 -31.54 0.89 32.98
C GLU A 157 -30.05 0.91 33.35
N VAL A 158 -29.41 -0.25 33.33
CA VAL A 158 -27.98 -0.43 33.61
C VAL A 158 -27.36 -1.22 32.47
N ASP A 159 -26.23 -0.73 31.95
CA ASP A 159 -25.48 -1.43 30.92
C ASP A 159 -25.15 -2.86 31.39
N PRO A 160 -25.64 -3.90 30.69
CA PRO A 160 -25.38 -5.30 31.05
C PRO A 160 -23.89 -5.64 31.11
N LEU A 161 -23.03 -4.91 30.37
CA LEU A 161 -21.59 -5.12 30.35
C LEU A 161 -20.93 -4.72 31.66
N THR A 162 -21.51 -3.80 32.43
CA THR A 162 -20.99 -3.40 33.77
C THR A 162 -21.09 -4.51 34.81
N LYS A 163 -22.02 -5.46 34.60
CA LYS A 163 -22.23 -6.62 35.46
C LYS A 163 -21.68 -7.92 34.87
N LEU A 164 -20.93 -7.83 33.78
CA LEU A 164 -20.40 -8.99 33.06
C LEU A 164 -19.39 -9.73 33.92
N GLN A 165 -19.70 -10.99 34.26
CA GLN A 165 -18.74 -11.91 34.83
C GLN A 165 -18.04 -12.67 33.71
N LEU A 166 -16.74 -12.43 33.55
CA LEU A 166 -15.96 -13.06 32.52
C LEU A 166 -15.91 -14.56 32.66
N THR A 167 -16.24 -15.29 31.61
CA THR A 167 -16.11 -16.75 31.55
C THR A 167 -14.63 -17.17 31.55
N PRO A 168 -14.31 -18.44 31.79
CA PRO A 168 -12.95 -18.94 31.74
C PRO A 168 -12.28 -18.70 30.35
N SER A 169 -13.02 -18.85 29.27
CA SER A 169 -12.48 -18.58 27.93
C SER A 169 -12.22 -17.09 27.72
N GLN A 170 -13.12 -16.20 28.16
CA GLN A 170 -12.87 -14.76 28.07
C GLN A 170 -11.65 -14.32 28.90
N LYS A 171 -11.44 -14.88 30.08
CA LYS A 171 -10.21 -14.59 30.87
C LYS A 171 -8.95 -15.06 30.16
N ALA A 172 -9.00 -16.20 29.47
CA ALA A 172 -7.86 -16.72 28.72
C ALA A 172 -7.50 -15.87 27.50
N LEU A 173 -8.41 -15.03 26.98
CA LEU A 173 -8.12 -14.08 25.88
C LEU A 173 -7.12 -13.00 26.25
N GLY A 174 -6.74 -12.84 27.51
CA GLY A 174 -5.67 -11.94 27.92
C GLY A 174 -4.34 -12.19 27.18
N LYS A 175 -4.04 -13.46 26.85
CA LYS A 175 -2.86 -13.79 26.02
C LYS A 175 -2.97 -13.31 24.58
N TYR A 176 -4.18 -13.32 24.00
CA TYR A 176 -4.42 -12.73 22.66
C TYR A 176 -4.20 -11.22 22.69
N LEU A 177 -4.77 -10.54 23.68
CA LEU A 177 -4.60 -9.10 23.84
C LEU A 177 -3.12 -8.72 24.00
N PHE A 178 -2.39 -9.45 24.85
CA PHE A 178 -0.94 -9.23 25.02
C PHE A 178 -0.19 -9.43 23.71
N THR A 179 -0.49 -10.50 22.97
CA THR A 179 0.17 -10.77 21.69
C THR A 179 -0.16 -9.69 20.64
N VAL A 180 -1.42 -9.25 20.59
CA VAL A 180 -1.85 -8.14 19.71
C VAL A 180 -1.07 -6.86 20.00
N LEU A 181 -0.98 -6.49 21.28
CA LEU A 181 -0.23 -5.29 21.70
C LEU A 181 1.27 -5.41 21.40
N ALA A 182 1.87 -6.58 21.64
CA ALA A 182 3.27 -6.83 21.33
C ALA A 182 3.55 -6.74 19.84
N LEU A 183 2.72 -7.38 18.99
CA LEU A 183 2.85 -7.32 17.53
C LEU A 183 2.59 -5.90 17.00
N PHE A 184 1.63 -5.17 17.54
CA PHE A 184 1.37 -3.79 17.19
C PHE A 184 2.58 -2.90 17.51
N PHE A 185 3.16 -3.04 18.71
CA PHE A 185 4.36 -2.30 19.10
C PHE A 185 5.54 -2.60 18.17
N VAL A 186 5.79 -3.89 17.88
CA VAL A 186 6.83 -4.29 16.93
C VAL A 186 6.57 -3.71 15.55
N GLN A 187 5.33 -3.79 15.06
CA GLN A 187 4.94 -3.28 13.75
C GLN A 187 5.18 -1.77 13.61
N VAL A 188 4.82 -0.98 14.62
CA VAL A 188 5.05 0.48 14.61
C VAL A 188 6.55 0.80 14.55
N ASN A 189 7.39 0.11 15.34
CA ASN A 189 8.84 0.32 15.32
C ASN A 189 9.46 -0.08 13.97
N LEU A 190 9.04 -1.23 13.41
CA LEU A 190 9.49 -1.65 12.07
C LEU A 190 9.06 -0.64 11.00
N GLY A 191 7.86 -0.07 11.11
CA GLY A 191 7.38 0.99 10.23
C GLY A 191 8.23 2.26 10.29
N ALA A 192 8.60 2.68 11.48
CA ALA A 192 9.50 3.80 11.68
C ALA A 192 10.87 3.56 11.03
N ILE A 193 11.46 2.37 11.23
CA ILE A 193 12.73 2.00 10.59
C ILE A 193 12.61 2.04 9.06
N VAL A 194 11.56 1.46 8.48
CA VAL A 194 11.33 1.47 7.02
C VAL A 194 11.21 2.90 6.49
N ALA A 195 10.46 3.76 7.18
CA ALA A 195 10.28 5.15 6.78
C ALA A 195 11.62 5.91 6.75
N HIS A 196 12.41 5.79 7.81
CA HIS A 196 13.72 6.45 7.87
C HIS A 196 14.72 5.91 6.85
N TYR A 197 14.74 4.60 6.62
CA TYR A 197 15.59 4.01 5.56
C TYR A 197 15.29 4.57 4.17
N THR A 198 14.04 4.92 3.89
CA THR A 198 13.64 5.40 2.56
C THR A 198 13.74 6.91 2.39
N VAL A 199 13.81 7.68 3.46
CA VAL A 199 13.84 9.14 3.41
C VAL A 199 15.23 9.68 3.73
N GLU A 200 15.78 9.35 4.91
CA GLU A 200 17.07 9.86 5.39
C GLU A 200 18.23 8.89 5.11
N GLY A 201 17.93 7.61 4.91
CA GLY A 201 18.91 6.55 4.79
C GLY A 201 19.17 5.84 6.13
N GLN A 202 19.97 4.78 6.07
CA GLN A 202 20.24 3.94 7.24
C GLN A 202 21.09 4.65 8.30
N GLU A 203 21.81 5.69 7.93
CA GLU A 203 22.66 6.49 8.82
C GLU A 203 21.87 7.33 9.82
N PHE A 204 20.56 7.49 9.61
CA PHE A 204 19.68 8.25 10.51
C PHE A 204 19.80 7.82 11.98
N TYR A 205 19.96 6.54 12.25
CA TYR A 205 20.06 6.02 13.61
C TYR A 205 21.45 6.14 14.23
N GLY A 206 22.47 6.54 13.48
CA GLY A 206 23.86 6.62 13.94
C GLY A 206 24.47 5.25 14.29
N LEU A 207 23.77 4.15 13.99
CA LEU A 207 24.17 2.76 14.24
C LEU A 207 23.96 1.96 12.96
N ASP A 208 24.89 1.08 12.64
CA ASP A 208 24.77 0.19 11.48
C ASP A 208 23.85 -0.99 11.77
N ILE A 209 22.54 -0.70 11.91
CA ILE A 209 21.52 -1.72 12.14
C ILE A 209 21.13 -2.44 10.86
N SER A 210 21.47 -1.90 9.69
CA SER A 210 21.14 -2.48 8.38
C SER A 210 21.79 -3.85 8.14
N GLN A 211 22.91 -4.14 8.81
CA GLN A 211 23.52 -5.47 8.76
C GLN A 211 22.60 -6.56 9.30
N TYR A 212 21.80 -6.25 10.33
CA TYR A 212 20.90 -7.21 10.98
C TYR A 212 19.47 -7.04 10.48
N LEU A 213 19.06 -5.82 10.21
CA LEU A 213 17.71 -5.41 9.81
C LEU A 213 17.72 -4.69 8.44
N PRO A 214 18.07 -5.37 7.34
CA PRO A 214 18.06 -4.75 6.02
C PRO A 214 16.63 -4.38 5.62
N TYR A 215 16.48 -3.39 4.74
CA TYR A 215 15.20 -2.83 4.30
C TYR A 215 14.16 -3.90 3.91
N SER A 216 14.54 -4.89 3.11
CA SER A 216 13.61 -5.94 2.65
C SER A 216 13.03 -6.75 3.80
N LEU A 217 13.84 -7.07 4.82
CA LEU A 217 13.43 -7.81 6.00
C LEU A 217 12.47 -6.97 6.85
N VAL A 218 12.88 -5.74 7.17
CA VAL A 218 12.08 -4.82 8.01
C VAL A 218 10.72 -4.54 7.37
N ARG A 219 10.71 -4.24 6.06
CA ARG A 219 9.47 -4.01 5.32
C ARG A 219 8.55 -5.23 5.33
N THR A 220 9.10 -6.42 5.10
CA THR A 220 8.32 -7.66 5.12
C THR A 220 7.70 -7.91 6.49
N TRP A 221 8.49 -7.79 7.54
CA TRP A 221 8.01 -7.98 8.91
C TRP A 221 7.01 -6.91 9.35
N HIS A 222 7.21 -5.65 8.93
CA HIS A 222 6.24 -4.58 9.18
C HIS A 222 4.85 -4.93 8.61
N ILE A 223 4.79 -5.39 7.35
CA ILE A 223 3.53 -5.77 6.70
C ILE A 223 2.94 -7.02 7.35
N GLN A 224 3.75 -8.06 7.60
CA GLN A 224 3.28 -9.30 8.20
C GLN A 224 2.77 -9.09 9.64
N ALA A 225 3.49 -8.33 10.46
CA ALA A 225 3.06 -8.03 11.82
C ALA A 225 1.71 -7.29 11.82
N ALA A 226 1.48 -6.36 10.87
CA ALA A 226 0.21 -5.67 10.71
C ALA A 226 -0.94 -6.67 10.44
N LEU A 227 -0.77 -7.57 9.48
CA LEU A 227 -1.76 -8.59 9.16
C LEU A 227 -2.06 -9.50 10.36
N PHE A 228 -1.03 -9.92 11.07
CA PHE A 228 -1.19 -10.83 12.21
C PHE A 228 -1.91 -10.19 13.39
N TRP A 229 -1.52 -8.97 13.81
CA TRP A 229 -2.21 -8.37 14.95
C TRP A 229 -3.65 -7.97 14.61
N ILE A 230 -3.95 -7.53 13.39
CA ILE A 230 -5.31 -7.22 12.95
C ILE A 230 -6.17 -8.49 12.96
N ALA A 231 -5.73 -9.57 12.32
CA ALA A 231 -6.45 -10.83 12.28
C ALA A 231 -6.68 -11.39 13.68
N MET A 232 -5.64 -11.34 14.54
CA MET A 232 -5.74 -11.82 15.93
C MET A 232 -6.67 -10.95 16.77
N ALA A 233 -6.70 -9.63 16.57
CA ALA A 233 -7.62 -8.73 17.26
C ALA A 233 -9.08 -9.03 16.91
N PHE A 234 -9.38 -9.25 15.63
CA PHE A 234 -10.71 -9.66 15.18
C PHE A 234 -11.13 -11.02 15.75
N LEU A 235 -10.22 -12.00 15.72
CA LEU A 235 -10.47 -13.31 16.31
C LEU A 235 -10.75 -13.21 17.81
N ALA A 236 -9.93 -12.46 18.54
CA ALA A 236 -10.11 -12.24 19.97
C ALA A 236 -11.45 -11.54 20.28
N GLY A 237 -11.81 -10.53 19.47
CA GLY A 237 -13.11 -9.84 19.57
C GLY A 237 -14.28 -10.79 19.39
N GLY A 238 -14.26 -11.63 18.36
CA GLY A 238 -15.28 -12.65 18.11
C GLY A 238 -15.39 -13.66 19.26
N LEU A 239 -14.26 -14.16 19.73
CA LEU A 239 -14.21 -15.09 20.88
C LEU A 239 -14.67 -14.45 22.19
N PHE A 240 -14.45 -13.14 22.38
CA PHE A 240 -14.93 -12.39 23.55
C PHE A 240 -16.45 -12.21 23.51
N LEU A 241 -17.01 -11.90 22.34
CA LEU A 241 -18.45 -11.66 22.18
C LEU A 241 -19.27 -12.96 22.22
N ALA A 242 -18.70 -14.08 21.80
CA ALA A 242 -19.42 -15.34 21.69
C ALA A 242 -20.08 -15.81 23.01
N PRO A 243 -19.44 -15.78 24.18
CA PRO A 243 -20.11 -16.09 25.46
C PRO A 243 -21.22 -15.10 25.82
N ILE A 244 -21.06 -13.81 25.48
CA ILE A 244 -22.08 -12.78 25.74
C ILE A 244 -23.36 -13.12 24.98
N ILE A 245 -23.22 -13.41 23.68
CA ILE A 245 -24.33 -13.80 22.81
C ILE A 245 -24.94 -15.15 23.24
N ASN A 246 -24.12 -16.04 23.81
CA ASN A 246 -24.56 -17.35 24.28
C ASN A 246 -25.10 -17.33 25.74
N GLY A 247 -25.63 -16.22 26.22
CA GLY A 247 -26.25 -16.08 27.50
C GLY A 247 -25.29 -16.20 28.69
N GLY A 248 -24.07 -15.72 28.57
CA GLY A 248 -23.06 -15.71 29.63
C GLY A 248 -22.30 -17.02 29.81
N LYS A 249 -22.44 -17.98 28.88
CA LYS A 249 -21.77 -19.29 28.96
C LYS A 249 -20.85 -19.50 27.76
N ASP A 250 -19.71 -20.17 28.00
CA ASP A 250 -18.79 -20.53 26.92
C ASP A 250 -19.52 -21.42 25.88
N PRO A 251 -19.51 -21.05 24.59
CA PRO A 251 -20.01 -21.92 23.51
C PRO A 251 -19.25 -23.25 23.47
N LYS A 252 -19.91 -24.27 22.93
CA LYS A 252 -19.27 -25.57 22.70
C LYS A 252 -18.04 -25.42 21.83
N TYR A 253 -16.95 -26.03 22.24
CA TYR A 253 -15.63 -25.98 21.55
C TYR A 253 -14.88 -24.63 21.62
N GLN A 254 -15.38 -23.58 22.22
CA GLN A 254 -14.65 -22.30 22.33
C GLN A 254 -13.27 -22.48 23.00
N LYS A 255 -13.16 -23.42 23.95
CA LYS A 255 -11.87 -23.72 24.59
C LYS A 255 -10.79 -24.22 23.65
N LEU A 256 -11.14 -24.70 22.45
CA LEU A 256 -10.16 -25.10 21.44
C LEU A 256 -9.58 -23.90 20.66
N GLY A 257 -10.30 -22.77 20.65
CA GLY A 257 -9.86 -21.53 20.01
C GLY A 257 -9.16 -20.56 20.95
N VAL A 258 -9.14 -20.88 22.21
CA VAL A 258 -8.55 -20.08 23.28
C VAL A 258 -7.50 -20.92 24.05
#